data_7675cbfe4173a608b18a4a1cee60cecd
#
_entry.id   7675cbfe4173a608b18a4a1cee60cecd
#
_cell.length_a   1.000
_cell.length_b   1.000
_cell.length_c   1.000
_cell.angle_alpha   90.00
_cell.angle_beta   90.00
_cell.angle_gamma   90.00
#
_symmetry.space_group_name_H-M   'P 1'
#
loop_
_entity.id
_entity.type
_entity.pdbx_description
1 polymer ?
#
loop_
_entity_poly.entity_id
_entity_poly.type
_entity_poly.pdbx_seq_one_letter_code
_entity_poly.pdbx_strand_id
1 'polypeptide(L)'
;MAKRKKKKKPMPKKYRKFYYGFWMLFILGFSSLFGIFYFASTGSLGEMPDFRQLENPNTNFATQIISSDNKLLGKFHFGENRTPVEYNELPRGLVDALIATEDERFYSHSGIDFKATLRAIVFLNKRGGASTISQQLARQLFVGVRSKNIFEAITQKAKEWVLAVRLERQYTKEEIITMYLNIYDFGYNGDGIKSVSYTHLRAHET
;
A
#
# COMPACT_ATOMS: atom_id res chain seq x y z
N MET A 1 41.65 34.56 25.89
CA MET A 1 41.69 33.31 26.69
C MET A 1 41.18 32.15 25.85
N ALA A 2 42.06 31.23 25.44
CA ALA A 2 41.72 30.09 24.59
C ALA A 2 41.11 28.96 25.45
N LYS A 3 39.83 28.55 25.14
CA LYS A 3 39.20 27.42 25.81
C LYS A 3 39.92 26.11 25.47
N ARG A 4 40.63 25.54 26.43
CA ARG A 4 41.30 24.23 26.37
C ARG A 4 40.26 23.16 26.10
N LYS A 5 40.19 22.57 24.86
CA LYS A 5 39.35 21.41 24.51
C LYS A 5 39.73 20.23 25.42
N LYS A 6 38.87 19.82 26.35
CA LYS A 6 39.06 18.61 27.16
C LYS A 6 39.16 17.40 26.22
N LYS A 7 40.30 16.74 26.19
CA LYS A 7 40.50 15.45 25.47
C LYS A 7 39.55 14.43 26.09
N LYS A 8 38.61 13.91 25.27
CA LYS A 8 37.70 12.82 25.72
C LYS A 8 38.56 11.60 26.08
N LYS A 9 38.35 11.05 27.30
CA LYS A 9 39.03 9.82 27.72
C LYS A 9 38.69 8.68 26.76
N PRO A 10 39.67 7.86 26.34
CA PRO A 10 39.40 6.72 25.47
C PRO A 10 38.51 5.69 26.16
N MET A 11 37.60 5.07 25.40
CA MET A 11 36.68 4.07 25.93
C MET A 11 37.44 2.87 26.52
N PRO A 12 37.06 2.35 27.70
CA PRO A 12 37.70 1.18 28.32
C PRO A 12 37.68 -0.03 27.39
N LYS A 13 38.80 -0.77 27.31
CA LYS A 13 38.96 -1.93 26.38
C LYS A 13 37.83 -2.96 26.49
N LYS A 14 37.24 -3.15 27.70
CA LYS A 14 36.10 -4.06 27.95
C LYS A 14 34.85 -3.73 27.15
N TYR A 15 34.53 -2.44 26.98
CA TYR A 15 33.31 -2.00 26.24
C TYR A 15 33.56 -1.80 24.74
N ARG A 16 34.84 -1.73 24.31
CA ARG A 16 35.20 -1.49 22.92
C ARG A 16 34.73 -2.63 21.99
N LYS A 17 34.86 -3.91 22.43
CA LYS A 17 34.38 -5.06 21.66
C LYS A 17 32.84 -5.05 21.53
N PHE A 18 32.13 -4.67 22.58
CA PHE A 18 30.68 -4.56 22.59
C PHE A 18 30.20 -3.43 21.66
N TYR A 19 30.87 -2.30 21.69
CA TYR A 19 30.61 -1.14 20.86
C TYR A 19 30.79 -1.49 19.36
N TYR A 20 31.91 -2.10 18.98
CA TYR A 20 32.13 -2.50 17.60
C TYR A 20 31.19 -3.62 17.15
N GLY A 21 30.89 -4.59 17.99
CA GLY A 21 29.90 -5.63 17.73
C GLY A 21 28.50 -5.06 17.48
N PHE A 22 28.07 -4.12 18.31
CA PHE A 22 26.79 -3.43 18.13
C PHE A 22 26.73 -2.67 16.79
N TRP A 23 27.75 -1.87 16.48
CA TRP A 23 27.79 -1.13 15.24
C TRP A 23 27.89 -2.03 14.01
N MET A 24 28.63 -3.13 14.11
CA MET A 24 28.71 -4.12 13.03
C MET A 24 27.34 -4.73 12.75
N LEU A 25 26.63 -5.19 13.77
CA LEU A 25 25.26 -5.72 13.63
C LEU A 25 24.29 -4.67 13.10
N PHE A 26 24.39 -3.43 13.57
CA PHE A 26 23.56 -2.32 13.11
C PHE A 26 23.78 -2.04 11.62
N ILE A 27 25.04 -1.92 11.19
CA ILE A 27 25.40 -1.67 9.79
C ILE A 27 24.96 -2.85 8.92
N LEU A 28 25.16 -4.08 9.36
CA LEU A 28 24.79 -5.29 8.63
C LEU A 28 23.27 -5.39 8.48
N GLY A 29 22.50 -5.12 9.53
CA GLY A 29 21.04 -5.06 9.50
C GLY A 29 20.53 -3.95 8.58
N PHE A 30 21.11 -2.75 8.66
CA PHE A 30 20.75 -1.62 7.81
C PHE A 30 21.08 -1.87 6.34
N SER A 31 22.26 -2.43 6.05
CA SER A 31 22.69 -2.79 4.70
C SER A 31 21.83 -3.89 4.09
N SER A 32 21.43 -4.88 4.90
CA SER A 32 20.50 -5.94 4.48
C SER A 32 19.14 -5.38 4.10
N LEU A 33 18.58 -4.48 4.93
CA LEU A 33 17.32 -3.82 4.64
C LEU A 33 17.40 -3.01 3.34
N PHE A 34 18.46 -2.21 3.18
CA PHE A 34 18.68 -1.42 1.97
C PHE A 34 18.86 -2.32 0.74
N GLY A 35 19.56 -3.45 0.89
CA GLY A 35 19.74 -4.46 -0.16
C GLY A 35 18.42 -5.04 -0.62
N ILE A 36 17.51 -5.39 0.29
CA ILE A 36 16.18 -5.92 -0.05
C ILE A 36 15.39 -4.90 -0.90
N PHE A 37 15.40 -3.62 -0.50
CA PHE A 37 14.73 -2.57 -1.28
C PHE A 37 15.38 -2.32 -2.64
N TYR A 38 16.70 -2.35 -2.71
CA TYR A 38 17.42 -2.23 -3.97
C TYR A 38 17.09 -3.38 -4.93
N PHE A 39 17.19 -4.62 -4.47
CA PHE A 39 16.83 -5.79 -5.28
C PHE A 39 15.34 -5.84 -5.63
N ALA A 40 14.44 -5.38 -4.74
CA ALA A 40 13.04 -5.22 -5.07
C ALA A 40 12.83 -4.18 -6.17
N SER A 41 13.52 -3.04 -6.12
CA SER A 41 13.39 -1.96 -7.11
C SER A 41 13.92 -2.32 -8.50
N THR A 42 14.93 -3.20 -8.58
CA THR A 42 15.53 -3.68 -9.83
C THR A 42 14.80 -4.86 -10.45
N GLY A 43 13.77 -5.41 -9.77
CA GLY A 43 13.04 -6.60 -10.23
C GLY A 43 13.76 -7.92 -9.98
N SER A 44 14.94 -7.92 -9.35
CA SER A 44 15.72 -9.14 -9.07
C SER A 44 15.02 -10.10 -8.09
N LEU A 45 14.07 -9.63 -7.30
CA LEU A 45 13.24 -10.43 -6.39
C LEU A 45 11.91 -10.89 -7.03
N GLY A 46 11.83 -10.89 -8.35
CA GLY A 46 10.67 -11.25 -9.16
C GLY A 46 10.15 -10.06 -9.96
N GLU A 47 9.36 -10.36 -10.97
CA GLU A 47 8.88 -9.36 -11.92
C GLU A 47 8.24 -8.16 -11.22
N MET A 48 8.66 -6.97 -11.62
CA MET A 48 8.06 -5.71 -11.24
C MET A 48 7.22 -5.21 -12.41
N PRO A 49 6.00 -4.73 -12.19
CA PRO A 49 5.18 -4.20 -13.27
C PRO A 49 5.90 -3.06 -13.96
N ASP A 50 5.85 -3.07 -15.29
CA ASP A 50 6.36 -1.99 -16.12
C ASP A 50 5.50 -0.73 -15.95
N PHE A 51 6.04 0.43 -16.32
CA PHE A 51 5.33 1.71 -16.27
C PHE A 51 3.99 1.65 -17.01
N ARG A 52 3.92 0.96 -18.15
CA ARG A 52 2.68 0.77 -18.91
C ARG A 52 1.60 0.01 -18.15
N GLN A 53 1.99 -0.97 -17.33
CA GLN A 53 1.07 -1.72 -16.47
C GLN A 53 0.58 -0.89 -15.28
N LEU A 54 1.39 0.09 -14.84
CA LEU A 54 0.99 1.06 -13.83
C LEU A 54 0.04 2.12 -14.40
N GLU A 55 0.22 2.51 -15.68
CA GLU A 55 -0.67 3.45 -16.38
C GLU A 55 -2.06 2.87 -16.67
N ASN A 56 -2.11 1.57 -17.02
CA ASN A 56 -3.35 0.85 -17.30
C ASN A 56 -3.34 -0.48 -16.52
N PRO A 57 -3.63 -0.48 -15.22
CA PRO A 57 -3.77 -1.71 -14.47
C PRO A 57 -4.90 -2.54 -15.06
N ASN A 58 -4.60 -3.81 -15.39
CA ASN A 58 -5.59 -4.76 -15.88
C ASN A 58 -6.64 -5.00 -14.79
N THR A 59 -7.72 -4.27 -14.85
CA THR A 59 -8.88 -4.45 -14.00
C THR A 59 -10.00 -5.09 -14.83
N ASN A 60 -10.48 -6.23 -14.38
CA ASN A 60 -11.59 -6.92 -15.04
C ASN A 60 -12.90 -6.21 -14.68
N PHE A 61 -13.28 -5.23 -15.48
CA PHE A 61 -14.58 -4.58 -15.33
C PHE A 61 -15.68 -5.37 -16.07
N ALA A 62 -16.87 -5.35 -15.50
CA ALA A 62 -18.05 -5.90 -16.15
C ALA A 62 -18.41 -5.07 -17.38
N THR A 63 -18.65 -5.73 -18.52
CA THR A 63 -19.17 -5.08 -19.73
C THR A 63 -20.62 -4.71 -19.52
N GLN A 64 -20.95 -3.44 -19.67
CA GLN A 64 -22.33 -2.95 -19.59
C GLN A 64 -22.99 -2.99 -20.97
N ILE A 65 -24.19 -3.58 -21.04
CA ILE A 65 -25.03 -3.57 -22.23
C ILE A 65 -26.06 -2.46 -22.07
N ILE A 66 -25.93 -1.42 -22.90
CA ILE A 66 -26.75 -0.20 -22.81
C ILE A 66 -27.62 -0.12 -24.04
N SER A 67 -28.92 0.19 -23.87
CA SER A 67 -29.84 0.43 -24.99
C SER A 67 -29.57 1.79 -25.66
N SER A 68 -30.19 2.02 -26.83
CA SER A 68 -30.06 3.28 -27.57
C SER A 68 -30.60 4.51 -26.81
N ASP A 69 -31.45 4.30 -25.82
CA ASP A 69 -31.99 5.33 -24.90
C ASP A 69 -31.21 5.43 -23.57
N ASN A 70 -29.94 4.94 -23.55
CA ASN A 70 -29.02 4.96 -22.42
C ASN A 70 -29.49 4.19 -21.16
N LYS A 71 -30.42 3.24 -21.32
CA LYS A 71 -30.80 2.37 -20.20
C LYS A 71 -29.92 1.14 -20.11
N LEU A 72 -29.50 0.79 -18.90
CA LEU A 72 -28.75 -0.43 -18.65
C LEU A 72 -29.67 -1.64 -18.85
N LEU A 73 -29.38 -2.45 -19.91
CA LEU A 73 -30.11 -3.69 -20.20
C LEU A 73 -29.55 -4.88 -19.42
N GLY A 74 -28.25 -4.88 -19.15
CA GLY A 74 -27.59 -5.95 -18.41
C GLY A 74 -26.10 -5.72 -18.24
N LYS A 75 -25.48 -6.61 -17.47
CA LYS A 75 -24.02 -6.65 -17.29
C LYS A 75 -23.52 -8.04 -17.64
N PHE A 76 -22.44 -8.11 -18.37
CA PHE A 76 -21.73 -9.34 -18.69
C PHE A 76 -20.34 -9.32 -18.03
N HIS A 77 -20.04 -10.33 -17.25
CA HIS A 77 -18.76 -10.44 -16.56
C HIS A 77 -18.24 -11.88 -16.56
N PHE A 78 -16.92 -12.03 -16.63
CA PHE A 78 -16.23 -13.29 -16.40
C PHE A 78 -15.57 -13.22 -15.03
N GLY A 79 -16.17 -13.88 -14.03
CA GLY A 79 -15.63 -13.98 -12.67
C GLY A 79 -16.00 -12.79 -11.77
N GLU A 80 -15.49 -11.60 -12.04
CA GLU A 80 -15.66 -10.42 -11.18
C GLU A 80 -16.70 -9.44 -11.76
N ASN A 81 -17.67 -9.01 -10.94
CA ASN A 81 -18.72 -8.05 -11.33
C ASN A 81 -18.35 -6.64 -10.90
N ARG A 82 -17.26 -6.09 -11.43
CA ARG A 82 -16.81 -4.73 -11.09
C ARG A 82 -17.41 -3.70 -12.01
N THR A 83 -18.09 -2.74 -11.45
CA THR A 83 -18.57 -1.54 -12.16
C THR A 83 -17.73 -0.36 -11.69
N PRO A 84 -16.96 0.30 -12.57
CA PRO A 84 -16.13 1.43 -12.15
C PRO A 84 -16.99 2.62 -11.72
N VAL A 85 -16.48 3.37 -10.76
CA VAL A 85 -16.97 4.70 -10.36
C VAL A 85 -15.88 5.73 -10.57
N GLU A 86 -16.26 6.96 -10.83
CA GLU A 86 -15.36 8.10 -10.85
C GLU A 86 -15.32 8.76 -9.46
N TYR A 87 -14.25 9.52 -9.18
CA TYR A 87 -14.10 10.18 -7.87
C TYR A 87 -15.26 11.10 -7.51
N ASN A 88 -15.77 11.82 -8.48
CA ASN A 88 -16.90 12.76 -8.33
C ASN A 88 -18.24 12.06 -8.00
N GLU A 89 -18.34 10.76 -8.29
CA GLU A 89 -19.50 9.92 -7.95
C GLU A 89 -19.42 9.39 -6.50
N LEU A 90 -18.24 9.49 -5.85
CA LEU A 90 -18.04 8.96 -4.51
C LEU A 90 -18.62 9.92 -3.44
N PRO A 91 -19.48 9.44 -2.53
CA PRO A 91 -19.91 10.23 -1.40
C PRO A 91 -18.71 10.66 -0.53
N ARG A 92 -18.63 11.93 -0.20
CA ARG A 92 -17.52 12.47 0.62
C ARG A 92 -17.36 11.72 1.94
N GLY A 93 -18.47 11.39 2.61
CA GLY A 93 -18.44 10.62 3.84
C GLY A 93 -17.82 9.22 3.71
N LEU A 94 -17.93 8.58 2.54
CA LEU A 94 -17.27 7.30 2.26
C LEU A 94 -15.75 7.47 2.18
N VAL A 95 -15.30 8.50 1.47
CA VAL A 95 -13.86 8.81 1.35
C VAL A 95 -13.26 9.15 2.71
N ASP A 96 -13.95 9.99 3.49
CA ASP A 96 -13.51 10.38 4.84
C ASP A 96 -13.46 9.15 5.78
N ALA A 97 -14.44 8.25 5.71
CA ALA A 97 -14.47 7.02 6.49
C ALA A 97 -13.32 6.07 6.11
N LEU A 98 -13.06 5.90 4.81
CA LEU A 98 -11.94 5.10 4.33
C LEU A 98 -10.60 5.63 4.86
N ILE A 99 -10.36 6.93 4.73
CA ILE A 99 -9.13 7.57 5.20
C ILE A 99 -8.99 7.44 6.72
N ALA A 100 -10.06 7.69 7.46
CA ALA A 100 -10.03 7.61 8.92
C ALA A 100 -9.76 6.19 9.44
N THR A 101 -10.20 5.16 8.72
CA THR A 101 -10.07 3.76 9.14
C THR A 101 -8.77 3.12 8.66
N GLU A 102 -8.39 3.34 7.41
CA GLU A 102 -7.26 2.66 6.78
C GLU A 102 -5.96 3.46 6.83
N ASP A 103 -6.04 4.78 6.67
CA ASP A 103 -4.84 5.63 6.51
C ASP A 103 -5.11 7.09 6.88
N GLU A 104 -5.25 7.38 8.18
CA GLU A 104 -5.58 8.71 8.73
C GLU A 104 -4.70 9.85 8.16
N ARG A 105 -3.46 9.53 7.79
CA ARG A 105 -2.50 10.50 7.25
C ARG A 105 -2.27 10.39 5.74
N PHE A 106 -3.20 9.82 5.01
CA PHE A 106 -3.10 9.55 3.58
C PHE A 106 -2.59 10.75 2.77
N TYR A 107 -3.09 11.95 3.03
CA TYR A 107 -2.69 13.17 2.33
C TYR A 107 -1.32 13.74 2.76
N SER A 108 -0.72 13.20 3.82
CA SER A 108 0.53 13.74 4.40
C SER A 108 1.79 12.96 4.05
N HIS A 109 1.66 11.86 3.30
CA HIS A 109 2.80 11.03 2.88
C HIS A 109 2.70 10.68 1.38
N SER A 110 3.78 10.13 0.82
CA SER A 110 3.89 9.71 -0.59
C SER A 110 4.08 8.19 -0.69
N GLY A 111 3.02 7.43 -0.36
CA GLY A 111 2.97 5.98 -0.45
C GLY A 111 3.38 5.23 0.83
N ILE A 112 4.24 5.80 1.66
CA ILE A 112 4.70 5.19 2.91
C ILE A 112 4.53 6.17 4.07
N ASP A 113 3.81 5.75 5.11
CA ASP A 113 3.74 6.47 6.38
C ASP A 113 4.83 5.97 7.34
N PHE A 114 5.95 6.67 7.35
CA PHE A 114 7.09 6.33 8.22
C PHE A 114 6.74 6.42 9.72
N LYS A 115 5.85 7.33 10.12
CA LYS A 115 5.43 7.47 11.53
C LYS A 115 4.60 6.27 11.97
N ALA A 116 3.62 5.85 11.15
CA ALA A 116 2.83 4.65 11.41
C ALA A 116 3.71 3.40 11.39
N THR A 117 4.62 3.30 10.43
CA THR A 117 5.56 2.17 10.31
C THR A 117 6.44 2.06 11.56
N LEU A 118 7.04 3.16 12.02
CA LEU A 118 7.85 3.17 13.23
C LEU A 118 7.02 2.81 14.48
N ARG A 119 5.80 3.35 14.58
CA ARG A 119 4.86 3.00 15.65
C ARG A 119 4.55 1.51 15.64
N ALA A 120 4.26 0.92 14.49
CA ALA A 120 3.94 -0.50 14.36
C ALA A 120 5.12 -1.39 14.76
N ILE A 121 6.34 -1.02 14.40
CA ILE A 121 7.56 -1.73 14.80
C ILE A 121 7.73 -1.66 16.32
N VAL A 122 7.66 -0.45 16.92
CA VAL A 122 7.88 -0.25 18.36
C VAL A 122 6.83 -0.98 19.20
N PHE A 123 5.56 -0.95 18.78
CA PHE A 123 4.44 -1.55 19.53
C PHE A 123 4.05 -2.95 19.00
N LEU A 124 4.87 -3.56 18.14
CA LEU A 124 4.62 -4.90 17.57
C LEU A 124 3.18 -5.04 17.02
N ASN A 125 2.72 -4.05 16.29
CA ASN A 125 1.36 -3.94 15.71
C ASN A 125 0.19 -3.94 16.73
N LYS A 126 0.44 -3.87 18.02
CA LYS A 126 -0.64 -3.86 19.04
C LYS A 126 -1.49 -2.59 19.02
N ARG A 127 -1.04 -1.54 18.34
CA ARG A 127 -1.72 -0.23 18.23
C ARG A 127 -2.12 0.11 16.79
N GLY A 128 -2.59 -0.88 16.04
CA GLY A 128 -3.06 -0.71 14.67
C GLY A 128 -2.00 -1.01 13.60
N GLY A 129 -2.46 -1.20 12.37
CA GLY A 129 -1.61 -1.44 11.20
C GLY A 129 -0.79 -0.23 10.78
N ALA A 130 0.13 -0.44 9.86
CA ALA A 130 0.98 0.61 9.28
C ALA A 130 0.93 0.60 7.74
N SER A 131 0.10 -0.23 7.14
CA SER A 131 -0.04 -0.27 5.69
C SER A 131 -0.91 0.89 5.23
N THR A 132 -0.42 1.66 4.26
CA THR A 132 -1.16 2.77 3.65
C THR A 132 -2.15 2.27 2.60
N ILE A 133 -3.12 3.10 2.20
CA ILE A 133 -4.04 2.82 1.09
C ILE A 133 -3.26 2.49 -0.18
N SER A 134 -2.21 3.26 -0.49
CA SER A 134 -1.35 3.05 -1.67
C SER A 134 -0.61 1.71 -1.62
N GLN A 135 -0.17 1.25 -0.44
CA GLN A 135 0.45 -0.07 -0.27
C GLN A 135 -0.55 -1.21 -0.44
N GLN A 136 -1.78 -1.02 0.06
CA GLN A 136 -2.84 -2.00 -0.11
C GLN A 136 -3.26 -2.11 -1.58
N LEU A 137 -3.39 -0.98 -2.29
CA LEU A 137 -3.65 -0.94 -3.72
C LEU A 137 -2.53 -1.62 -4.51
N ALA A 138 -1.27 -1.32 -4.23
CA ALA A 138 -0.11 -1.95 -4.86
C ALA A 138 -0.12 -3.47 -4.68
N ARG A 139 -0.51 -3.95 -3.50
CA ARG A 139 -0.64 -5.38 -3.22
C ARG A 139 -1.74 -6.02 -4.07
N GLN A 140 -2.92 -5.41 -4.14
CA GLN A 140 -4.05 -5.96 -4.89
C GLN A 140 -3.77 -6.03 -6.38
N LEU A 141 -3.14 -4.98 -6.93
CA LEU A 141 -2.87 -4.91 -8.37
C LEU A 141 -1.71 -5.81 -8.82
N PHE A 142 -0.65 -5.94 -8.02
CA PHE A 142 0.63 -6.42 -8.53
C PHE A 142 1.30 -7.51 -7.69
N VAL A 143 0.99 -7.63 -6.41
CA VAL A 143 1.70 -8.55 -5.50
C VAL A 143 0.88 -9.79 -5.19
N GLY A 144 -0.44 -9.65 -5.10
CA GLY A 144 -1.37 -10.74 -4.83
C GLY A 144 -1.41 -11.19 -3.37
N VAL A 145 -1.73 -12.46 -3.17
CA VAL A 145 -1.94 -13.05 -1.84
C VAL A 145 -0.62 -13.14 -1.07
N ARG A 146 -0.67 -12.76 0.21
CA ARG A 146 0.50 -12.80 1.08
C ARG A 146 0.97 -14.24 1.32
N SER A 147 2.25 -14.49 1.10
CA SER A 147 2.88 -15.79 1.39
C SER A 147 2.92 -16.07 2.89
N LYS A 148 2.79 -17.35 3.24
CA LYS A 148 3.00 -17.86 4.60
C LYS A 148 4.49 -17.97 4.95
N ASN A 149 5.38 -17.97 3.97
CA ASN A 149 6.82 -17.99 4.16
C ASN A 149 7.29 -16.58 4.56
N ILE A 150 7.99 -16.47 5.69
CA ILE A 150 8.44 -15.17 6.25
C ILE A 150 9.35 -14.44 5.27
N PHE A 151 10.27 -15.15 4.60
CA PHE A 151 11.19 -14.52 3.65
C PHE A 151 10.46 -13.96 2.43
N GLU A 152 9.54 -14.73 1.87
CA GLU A 152 8.68 -14.27 0.77
C GLU A 152 7.78 -13.12 1.21
N ALA A 153 7.21 -13.17 2.41
CA ALA A 153 6.38 -12.09 2.94
C ALA A 153 7.15 -10.77 3.11
N ILE A 154 8.44 -10.83 3.49
CA ILE A 154 9.32 -9.65 3.57
C ILE A 154 9.59 -9.10 2.16
N THR A 155 9.91 -9.96 1.20
CA THR A 155 10.15 -9.54 -0.19
C THR A 155 8.90 -8.96 -0.84
N GLN A 156 7.73 -9.58 -0.62
CA GLN A 156 6.43 -9.02 -1.04
C GLN A 156 6.19 -7.64 -0.42
N LYS A 157 6.47 -7.47 0.88
CA LYS A 157 6.30 -6.18 1.55
C LYS A 157 7.24 -5.10 0.99
N ALA A 158 8.47 -5.46 0.65
CA ALA A 158 9.38 -4.54 0.00
C ALA A 158 8.89 -4.11 -1.39
N LYS A 159 8.33 -5.04 -2.18
CA LYS A 159 7.68 -4.72 -3.46
C LYS A 159 6.48 -3.79 -3.28
N GLU A 160 5.58 -4.09 -2.33
CA GLU A 160 4.43 -3.22 -2.01
C GLU A 160 4.89 -1.77 -1.76
N TRP A 161 5.96 -1.57 -1.00
CA TRP A 161 6.47 -0.23 -0.68
C TRP A 161 7.02 0.49 -1.91
N VAL A 162 7.82 -0.21 -2.72
CA VAL A 162 8.36 0.37 -3.98
C VAL A 162 7.23 0.74 -4.93
N LEU A 163 6.24 -0.15 -5.10
CA LEU A 163 5.09 0.07 -5.97
C LEU A 163 4.18 1.19 -5.45
N ALA A 164 3.94 1.25 -4.14
CA ALA A 164 3.16 2.33 -3.54
C ALA A 164 3.78 3.72 -3.81
N VAL A 165 5.11 3.84 -3.69
CA VAL A 165 5.82 5.09 -4.01
C VAL A 165 5.74 5.40 -5.51
N ARG A 166 5.79 4.38 -6.39
CA ARG A 166 5.62 4.58 -7.84
C ARG A 166 4.22 5.03 -8.19
N LEU A 167 3.18 4.41 -7.61
CA LEU A 167 1.78 4.83 -7.78
C LEU A 167 1.57 6.29 -7.37
N GLU A 168 2.08 6.69 -6.20
CA GLU A 168 1.95 8.07 -5.72
C GLU A 168 2.73 9.13 -6.53
N ARG A 169 3.67 8.69 -7.34
CA ARG A 169 4.35 9.59 -8.29
C ARG A 169 3.58 9.76 -9.59
N GLN A 170 2.73 8.81 -9.94
CA GLN A 170 2.04 8.76 -11.21
C GLN A 170 0.59 9.20 -11.11
N TYR A 171 -0.05 8.92 -9.99
CA TYR A 171 -1.46 9.17 -9.75
C TYR A 171 -1.66 10.18 -8.63
N THR A 172 -2.70 10.97 -8.74
CA THR A 172 -3.18 11.85 -7.68
C THR A 172 -3.78 11.04 -6.52
N LYS A 173 -3.93 11.65 -5.36
CA LYS A 173 -4.57 11.04 -4.20
C LYS A 173 -6.01 10.60 -4.49
N GLU A 174 -6.73 11.40 -5.25
CA GLU A 174 -8.11 11.13 -5.66
C GLU A 174 -8.19 9.91 -6.59
N GLU A 175 -7.30 9.80 -7.56
CA GLU A 175 -7.20 8.64 -8.44
C GLU A 175 -6.85 7.36 -7.67
N ILE A 176 -5.93 7.43 -6.70
CA ILE A 176 -5.55 6.30 -5.84
C ILE A 176 -6.75 5.81 -5.02
N ILE A 177 -7.53 6.72 -4.41
CA ILE A 177 -8.75 6.38 -3.67
C ILE A 177 -9.76 5.70 -4.61
N THR A 178 -9.96 6.28 -5.81
CA THR A 178 -10.88 5.76 -6.80
C THR A 178 -10.50 4.34 -7.25
N MET A 179 -9.23 4.14 -7.59
CA MET A 179 -8.71 2.81 -7.94
C MET A 179 -8.87 1.82 -6.79
N TYR A 180 -8.55 2.24 -5.56
CA TYR A 180 -8.70 1.40 -4.39
C TYR A 180 -10.15 0.93 -4.21
N LEU A 181 -11.12 1.84 -4.23
CA LEU A 181 -12.54 1.54 -4.06
C LEU A 181 -13.13 0.71 -5.23
N ASN A 182 -12.60 0.88 -6.44
CA ASN A 182 -13.00 0.10 -7.60
C ASN A 182 -12.49 -1.34 -7.58
N ILE A 183 -11.32 -1.58 -6.95
CA ILE A 183 -10.64 -2.88 -7.01
C ILE A 183 -10.84 -3.68 -5.72
N TYR A 184 -11.11 -3.00 -4.59
CA TYR A 184 -11.19 -3.66 -3.30
C TYR A 184 -12.33 -4.69 -3.28
N ASP A 185 -11.99 -5.90 -2.83
CA ASP A 185 -12.96 -6.96 -2.60
C ASP A 185 -13.58 -6.78 -1.20
N PHE A 186 -14.85 -6.38 -1.17
CA PHE A 186 -15.62 -6.20 0.06
C PHE A 186 -16.23 -7.52 0.57
N GLY A 187 -15.95 -8.66 -0.08
CA GLY A 187 -16.55 -9.94 0.23
C GLY A 187 -18.01 -10.07 -0.27
N TYR A 188 -18.59 -11.25 -0.06
CA TYR A 188 -19.99 -11.55 -0.44
C TYR A 188 -20.38 -11.18 -1.88
N ASN A 189 -19.45 -11.39 -2.86
CA ASN A 189 -19.62 -10.99 -4.26
C ASN A 189 -19.70 -9.46 -4.47
N GLY A 190 -19.17 -8.69 -3.53
CA GLY A 190 -19.10 -7.22 -3.59
C GLY A 190 -17.75 -6.78 -4.18
N ASP A 191 -17.54 -7.03 -5.48
CA ASP A 191 -16.33 -6.60 -6.19
C ASP A 191 -16.40 -5.11 -6.53
N GLY A 192 -15.68 -4.30 -5.76
CA GLY A 192 -15.70 -2.84 -5.87
C GLY A 192 -16.93 -2.18 -5.23
N ILE A 193 -16.80 -0.91 -4.90
CA ILE A 193 -17.78 -0.17 -4.07
C ILE A 193 -19.17 -0.07 -4.70
N LYS A 194 -19.26 0.02 -6.03
CA LYS A 194 -20.55 0.16 -6.71
C LYS A 194 -21.39 -1.12 -6.64
N SER A 195 -20.75 -2.29 -6.68
CA SER A 195 -21.45 -3.56 -6.50
C SER A 195 -21.97 -3.71 -5.07
N VAL A 196 -21.22 -3.28 -4.06
CA VAL A 196 -21.66 -3.25 -2.68
C VAL A 196 -22.88 -2.35 -2.49
N SER A 197 -22.87 -1.17 -3.08
CA SER A 197 -24.01 -0.24 -3.03
C SER A 197 -25.27 -0.84 -3.61
N TYR A 198 -25.18 -1.56 -4.73
CA TYR A 198 -26.34 -2.19 -5.36
C TYR A 198 -26.84 -3.42 -4.59
N THR A 199 -25.95 -4.23 -4.04
CA THR A 199 -26.35 -5.49 -3.38
C THR A 199 -26.79 -5.31 -1.95
N HIS A 200 -26.20 -4.36 -1.23
CA HIS A 200 -26.43 -4.21 0.21
C HIS A 200 -27.24 -2.97 0.60
N LEU A 201 -27.17 -1.88 -0.16
CA LEU A 201 -27.84 -0.63 0.21
C LEU A 201 -29.15 -0.41 -0.56
N ARG A 202 -29.28 -0.89 -1.80
CA ARG A 202 -30.49 -0.70 -2.61
C ARG A 202 -31.63 -1.69 -2.30
N ALA A 203 -31.36 -2.73 -1.51
CA ALA A 203 -32.40 -3.66 -1.04
C ALA A 203 -33.44 -3.01 -0.10
N HIS A 204 -33.23 -1.75 0.28
CA HIS A 204 -34.14 -1.00 1.15
C HIS A 204 -34.95 0.09 0.40
N GLU A 205 -34.82 0.19 -0.93
CA GLU A 205 -35.57 1.18 -1.73
C GLU A 205 -36.75 0.60 -2.51
N THR A 206 -37.18 -0.65 -2.20
CA THR A 206 -38.39 -1.28 -2.76
C THR A 206 -39.52 -1.37 -1.75
#